data_6e2705a0df79ad9df0fc16af11b15b8a
#
_entry.id   6e2705a0df79ad9df0fc16af11b15b8a
#
_cell.length_a   1.000
_cell.length_b   1.000
_cell.length_c   1.000
_cell.angle_alpha   90.00
_cell.angle_beta   90.00
_cell.angle_gamma   90.00
#
_symmetry.space_group_name_H-M   'P 1'
#
loop_
_entity.id
_entity.type
_entity.pdbx_description
1 polymer ?
#
loop_
_entity_poly.entity_id
_entity_poly.type
_entity_poly.pdbx_seq_one_letter_code
_entity_poly.pdbx_strand_id
1 'polypeptide(L)'
;VTIPGDGSVTGQSFNAGFGGGSFNGNLFTFVSEDGTVSGWRFALGSAAEVLQPGSPANVYKGSTSAIVSGHSYLYSANFKTGKIDVMKGDAAAPDLTGNFTDPTLPAGYAPFNVQMLDGKIFVTYGLQNAAGDEEVKGPGNGYVSEFDLNGNFVARIGSGGTLDAPWGLAIAPSTFGANAGDLLVGNFGDGTINIFDLGADVFKGMLSDGHGNPIVIDGLWALTTGNDTLAGSSGRVYFSAGPGDEGHGLFGVIADVPEPATLFVMGGALAAMALRRRKRA
;
A
#
# COMPACT_ATOMS: atom_id res chain seq x y z
N VAL A 1 -1.83 -22.25 3.16
CA VAL A 1 -1.45 -22.57 1.77
C VAL A 1 0.06 -22.55 1.69
N THR A 2 0.66 -23.59 1.09
CA THR A 2 2.10 -23.61 0.77
C THR A 2 2.31 -22.84 -0.52
N ILE A 3 3.14 -21.82 -0.49
CA ILE A 3 3.52 -21.02 -1.64
C ILE A 3 4.82 -21.61 -2.21
N PRO A 4 4.90 -21.87 -3.53
CA PRO A 4 6.12 -22.37 -4.17
C PRO A 4 7.20 -21.29 -4.21
N GLY A 5 8.46 -21.72 -4.30
CA GLY A 5 9.64 -20.87 -4.25
C GLY A 5 10.47 -21.13 -3.01
N ASP A 6 11.35 -20.19 -2.66
CA ASP A 6 12.24 -20.30 -1.50
C ASP A 6 11.62 -19.86 -0.16
N GLY A 7 10.36 -19.39 -0.20
CA GLY A 7 9.61 -18.95 0.98
C GLY A 7 9.61 -17.43 1.21
N SER A 8 10.29 -16.66 0.39
CA SER A 8 10.38 -15.20 0.49
C SER A 8 9.22 -14.46 -0.18
N VAL A 9 7.99 -14.79 0.20
CA VAL A 9 6.77 -14.14 -0.34
C VAL A 9 6.66 -12.73 0.20
N THR A 10 6.62 -11.74 -0.70
CA THR A 10 6.59 -10.31 -0.37
C THR A 10 5.32 -9.59 -0.83
N GLY A 11 4.66 -10.07 -1.90
CA GLY A 11 3.44 -9.47 -2.40
C GLY A 11 2.30 -10.46 -2.54
N GLN A 12 1.08 -10.02 -2.18
CA GLN A 12 -0.16 -10.78 -2.35
C GLN A 12 -1.25 -9.90 -2.93
N SER A 13 -1.95 -10.40 -3.94
CA SER A 13 -3.08 -9.70 -4.56
C SER A 13 -4.31 -10.59 -4.66
N PHE A 14 -5.49 -9.99 -4.47
CA PHE A 14 -6.76 -10.64 -4.80
C PHE A 14 -7.07 -10.44 -6.29
N ASN A 15 -7.34 -11.53 -7.00
CA ASN A 15 -7.70 -11.49 -8.41
C ASN A 15 -9.22 -11.35 -8.58
N ALA A 16 -9.70 -10.14 -8.81
CA ALA A 16 -11.13 -9.88 -9.02
C ALA A 16 -11.70 -10.56 -10.30
N GLY A 17 -10.85 -10.92 -11.25
CA GLY A 17 -11.22 -11.59 -12.50
C GLY A 17 -11.24 -13.13 -12.45
N PHE A 18 -11.07 -13.74 -11.26
CA PHE A 18 -10.97 -15.20 -11.12
C PHE A 18 -12.15 -15.97 -11.72
N GLY A 19 -13.38 -15.43 -11.61
CA GLY A 19 -14.60 -16.02 -12.16
C GLY A 19 -14.61 -16.12 -13.70
N GLY A 20 -13.84 -15.28 -14.39
CA GLY A 20 -13.59 -15.32 -15.83
C GLY A 20 -12.39 -16.18 -16.25
N GLY A 21 -11.74 -16.87 -15.31
CA GLY A 21 -10.61 -17.76 -15.58
C GLY A 21 -9.24 -17.07 -15.59
N SER A 22 -9.16 -15.78 -15.30
CA SER A 22 -7.88 -15.04 -15.21
C SER A 22 -6.91 -15.72 -14.25
N PHE A 23 -5.63 -15.80 -14.62
CA PHE A 23 -4.59 -16.50 -13.86
C PHE A 23 -5.03 -17.92 -13.45
N ASN A 24 -5.57 -18.70 -14.40
CA ASN A 24 -6.11 -20.04 -14.19
C ASN A 24 -7.29 -20.11 -13.20
N GLY A 25 -8.01 -19.01 -12.98
CA GLY A 25 -9.07 -18.89 -11.97
C GLY A 25 -8.56 -18.82 -10.52
N ASN A 26 -7.28 -18.48 -10.32
CA ASN A 26 -6.73 -18.28 -8.99
C ASN A 26 -7.36 -17.07 -8.31
N LEU A 27 -7.77 -17.23 -7.05
CA LEU A 27 -8.34 -16.18 -6.20
C LEU A 27 -7.28 -15.21 -5.72
N PHE A 28 -6.10 -15.75 -5.40
CA PHE A 28 -4.95 -14.97 -4.94
C PHE A 28 -3.75 -15.25 -5.83
N THR A 29 -2.97 -14.22 -6.07
CA THR A 29 -1.66 -14.28 -6.71
C THR A 29 -0.61 -13.80 -5.71
N PHE A 30 0.58 -14.39 -5.78
CA PHE A 30 1.71 -14.08 -4.90
C PHE A 30 2.95 -13.84 -5.73
N VAL A 31 3.80 -12.95 -5.25
CA VAL A 31 5.13 -12.71 -5.81
C VAL A 31 6.18 -12.89 -4.71
N SER A 32 7.37 -13.33 -5.08
CA SER A 32 8.45 -13.66 -4.14
C SER A 32 9.78 -13.05 -4.60
N GLU A 33 10.71 -12.87 -3.68
CA GLU A 33 12.05 -12.31 -3.97
C GLU A 33 12.89 -13.21 -4.87
N ASP A 34 12.65 -14.51 -4.85
CA ASP A 34 13.29 -15.45 -5.78
C ASP A 34 12.80 -15.31 -7.25
N GLY A 35 11.90 -14.35 -7.52
CA GLY A 35 11.31 -14.09 -8.83
C GLY A 35 10.15 -15.02 -9.19
N THR A 36 9.66 -15.83 -8.24
CA THR A 36 8.48 -16.69 -8.46
C THR A 36 7.20 -15.88 -8.45
N VAL A 37 6.31 -16.14 -9.41
CA VAL A 37 4.89 -15.74 -9.35
C VAL A 37 4.04 -16.98 -9.21
N SER A 38 3.14 -17.00 -8.26
CA SER A 38 2.27 -18.15 -7.99
C SER A 38 0.82 -17.73 -7.79
N GLY A 39 -0.08 -18.69 -7.84
CA GLY A 39 -1.50 -18.44 -7.65
C GLY A 39 -2.20 -19.57 -6.90
N TRP A 40 -3.26 -19.22 -6.20
CA TRP A 40 -4.04 -20.20 -5.44
C TRP A 40 -5.54 -20.02 -5.62
N ARG A 41 -6.22 -21.17 -5.73
CA ARG A 41 -7.68 -21.34 -5.71
C ARG A 41 -8.07 -22.56 -4.89
N PHE A 42 -9.29 -22.64 -4.44
CA PHE A 42 -9.77 -23.74 -3.59
C PHE A 42 -9.54 -25.13 -4.18
N ALA A 43 -9.63 -25.29 -5.49
CA ALA A 43 -9.42 -26.58 -6.17
C ALA A 43 -7.99 -27.13 -6.03
N LEU A 44 -7.01 -26.27 -5.68
CA LEU A 44 -5.62 -26.67 -5.46
C LEU A 44 -5.35 -27.20 -4.04
N GLY A 45 -6.35 -27.15 -3.13
CA GLY A 45 -6.18 -27.58 -1.75
C GLY A 45 -5.19 -26.71 -0.97
N SER A 46 -4.12 -27.31 -0.43
CA SER A 46 -3.17 -26.65 0.44
C SER A 46 -1.92 -26.08 -0.25
N ALA A 47 -1.78 -26.21 -1.56
CA ALA A 47 -0.60 -25.73 -2.31
C ALA A 47 -1.00 -24.80 -3.45
N ALA A 48 -0.30 -23.66 -3.59
CA ALA A 48 -0.43 -22.80 -4.75
C ALA A 48 0.30 -23.40 -5.96
N GLU A 49 -0.13 -23.02 -7.16
CA GLU A 49 0.55 -23.38 -8.41
C GLU A 49 1.54 -22.30 -8.85
N VAL A 50 2.57 -22.68 -9.58
CA VAL A 50 3.50 -21.75 -10.20
C VAL A 50 2.87 -21.17 -11.46
N LEU A 51 2.78 -19.84 -11.55
CA LEU A 51 2.39 -19.10 -12.76
C LEU A 51 3.62 -18.67 -13.55
N GLN A 52 4.70 -18.31 -12.87
CA GLN A 52 6.01 -18.00 -13.42
C GLN A 52 7.08 -18.59 -12.50
N PRO A 53 8.02 -19.37 -13.00
CA PRO A 53 9.12 -19.91 -12.19
C PRO A 53 10.08 -18.80 -11.75
N GLY A 54 10.72 -18.99 -10.61
CA GLY A 54 11.74 -18.11 -10.08
C GLY A 54 12.92 -17.90 -11.03
N SER A 55 13.56 -16.74 -10.90
CA SER A 55 14.70 -16.34 -11.69
C SER A 55 15.59 -15.37 -10.91
N PRO A 56 16.90 -15.57 -10.84
CA PRO A 56 17.81 -14.64 -10.17
C PRO A 56 17.92 -13.26 -10.85
N ALA A 57 17.29 -13.10 -12.03
CA ALA A 57 17.16 -11.81 -12.70
C ALA A 57 16.03 -10.94 -12.12
N ASN A 58 15.17 -11.51 -11.29
CA ASN A 58 14.02 -10.83 -10.70
C ASN A 58 14.09 -10.89 -9.17
N VAL A 59 13.72 -9.80 -8.53
CA VAL A 59 13.44 -9.72 -7.10
C VAL A 59 12.13 -8.95 -6.97
N TYR A 60 11.03 -9.69 -6.76
CA TYR A 60 9.74 -9.04 -6.57
C TYR A 60 9.54 -8.63 -5.13
N LYS A 61 9.07 -7.40 -4.93
CA LYS A 61 8.71 -6.85 -3.62
C LYS A 61 7.18 -6.76 -3.51
N GLY A 62 6.55 -5.65 -3.83
CA GLY A 62 5.08 -5.54 -3.77
C GLY A 62 4.37 -5.99 -5.04
N SER A 63 3.06 -6.27 -4.92
CA SER A 63 2.20 -6.55 -6.08
C SER A 63 0.76 -6.09 -5.88
N THR A 64 0.09 -5.79 -6.98
CA THR A 64 -1.35 -5.51 -7.03
C THR A 64 -1.96 -6.01 -8.32
N SER A 65 -3.27 -6.16 -8.36
CA SER A 65 -3.99 -6.52 -9.59
C SER A 65 -5.08 -5.48 -9.92
N ALA A 66 -5.35 -5.33 -11.22
CA ALA A 66 -6.48 -4.55 -11.70
C ALA A 66 -7.12 -5.17 -12.94
N ILE A 67 -8.36 -4.76 -13.22
CA ILE A 67 -9.07 -5.09 -14.46
C ILE A 67 -9.02 -3.87 -15.37
N VAL A 68 -8.45 -4.04 -16.56
CA VAL A 68 -8.38 -3.01 -17.61
C VAL A 68 -9.08 -3.54 -18.85
N SER A 69 -10.10 -2.82 -19.32
CA SER A 69 -10.88 -3.22 -20.50
C SER A 69 -11.41 -4.66 -20.46
N GLY A 70 -11.77 -5.15 -19.27
CA GLY A 70 -12.32 -6.49 -19.07
C GLY A 70 -11.27 -7.60 -18.88
N HIS A 71 -9.97 -7.30 -18.93
CA HIS A 71 -8.87 -8.24 -18.71
C HIS A 71 -8.16 -7.96 -17.39
N SER A 72 -7.76 -9.01 -16.68
CA SER A 72 -6.98 -8.89 -15.44
C SER A 72 -5.49 -8.76 -15.73
N TYR A 73 -4.83 -7.90 -14.97
CA TYR A 73 -3.38 -7.73 -15.00
C TYR A 73 -2.85 -7.79 -13.56
N LEU A 74 -1.71 -8.45 -13.38
CA LEU A 74 -0.92 -8.40 -12.15
C LEU A 74 0.28 -7.49 -12.40
N TYR A 75 0.43 -6.50 -11.57
CA TYR A 75 1.56 -5.56 -11.54
C TYR A 75 2.47 -5.96 -10.40
N SER A 76 3.74 -6.18 -10.69
CA SER A 76 4.74 -6.65 -9.72
C SER A 76 5.94 -5.71 -9.70
N ALA A 77 6.26 -5.18 -8.53
CA ALA A 77 7.43 -4.33 -8.33
C ALA A 77 8.70 -5.19 -8.41
N ASN A 78 9.38 -5.17 -9.55
CA ASN A 78 10.64 -5.87 -9.74
C ASN A 78 11.79 -4.96 -9.30
N PHE A 79 12.19 -5.12 -8.06
CA PHE A 79 13.21 -4.28 -7.45
C PHE A 79 14.56 -4.45 -8.14
N LYS A 80 14.91 -5.67 -8.56
CA LYS A 80 16.18 -5.98 -9.27
C LYS A 80 16.33 -5.24 -10.59
N THR A 81 15.26 -5.19 -11.38
CA THR A 81 15.29 -4.59 -12.72
C THR A 81 14.95 -3.11 -12.73
N GLY A 82 14.41 -2.58 -11.61
CA GLY A 82 13.92 -1.21 -11.51
C GLY A 82 12.62 -0.97 -12.28
N LYS A 83 11.80 -2.02 -12.52
CA LYS A 83 10.60 -1.95 -13.35
C LYS A 83 9.37 -2.51 -12.64
N ILE A 84 8.20 -2.12 -13.10
CA ILE A 84 6.95 -2.84 -12.84
C ILE A 84 6.79 -3.88 -13.93
N ASP A 85 6.84 -5.16 -13.58
CA ASP A 85 6.51 -6.25 -14.48
C ASP A 85 5.00 -6.46 -14.51
N VAL A 86 4.45 -6.66 -15.71
CA VAL A 86 3.02 -6.85 -15.93
C VAL A 86 2.76 -8.26 -16.45
N MET A 87 2.06 -9.07 -15.65
CA MET A 87 1.58 -10.38 -16.10
C MET A 87 0.11 -10.27 -16.51
N LYS A 88 -0.21 -10.76 -17.71
CA LYS A 88 -1.58 -10.83 -18.22
C LYS A 88 -2.33 -12.01 -17.59
N GLY A 89 -3.56 -11.79 -17.18
CA GLY A 89 -4.41 -12.83 -16.60
C GLY A 89 -4.90 -13.86 -17.60
N ASP A 90 -4.92 -13.50 -18.88
CA ASP A 90 -5.29 -14.38 -19.99
C ASP A 90 -4.53 -14.02 -21.27
N ALA A 91 -4.46 -14.97 -22.21
CA ALA A 91 -3.70 -14.80 -23.45
C ALA A 91 -4.33 -13.79 -24.45
N ALA A 92 -5.61 -13.44 -24.28
CA ALA A 92 -6.30 -12.47 -25.14
C ALA A 92 -6.13 -11.04 -24.64
N ALA A 93 -5.62 -10.84 -23.41
CA ALA A 93 -5.39 -9.53 -22.87
C ALA A 93 -4.39 -8.73 -23.73
N PRO A 94 -4.73 -7.50 -24.16
CA PRO A 94 -3.81 -6.66 -24.94
C PRO A 94 -2.60 -6.22 -24.09
N ASP A 95 -1.54 -5.74 -24.73
CA ASP A 95 -0.47 -5.05 -24.03
C ASP A 95 -0.99 -3.70 -23.52
N LEU A 96 -0.53 -3.30 -22.34
CA LEU A 96 -0.82 -1.97 -21.80
C LEU A 96 -0.06 -0.91 -22.60
N THR A 97 -0.60 0.30 -22.64
CA THR A 97 -0.04 1.39 -23.47
C THR A 97 1.13 2.12 -22.83
N GLY A 98 1.23 2.09 -21.50
CA GLY A 98 2.32 2.67 -20.72
C GLY A 98 3.32 1.62 -20.25
N ASN A 99 4.34 2.05 -19.53
CA ASN A 99 5.44 1.22 -19.08
C ASN A 99 5.86 1.47 -17.63
N PHE A 100 5.04 2.19 -16.85
CA PHE A 100 5.31 2.54 -15.45
C PHE A 100 6.65 3.27 -15.24
N THR A 101 7.07 4.06 -16.21
CA THR A 101 8.28 4.88 -16.09
C THR A 101 7.94 6.28 -15.58
N ASP A 102 8.54 6.64 -14.44
CA ASP A 102 8.56 8.01 -13.98
C ASP A 102 9.79 8.70 -14.57
N PRO A 103 9.60 9.71 -15.46
CA PRO A 103 10.71 10.34 -16.19
C PRO A 103 11.63 11.17 -15.29
N THR A 104 11.23 11.41 -14.04
CA THR A 104 11.98 12.25 -13.09
C THR A 104 12.57 11.45 -11.93
N LEU A 105 12.44 10.11 -11.93
CA LEU A 105 12.99 9.26 -10.89
C LEU A 105 14.54 9.27 -10.95
N PRO A 106 15.24 9.62 -9.88
CA PRO A 106 16.70 9.55 -9.86
C PRO A 106 17.22 8.12 -10.03
N ALA A 107 18.42 7.99 -10.58
CA ALA A 107 19.09 6.70 -10.67
C ALA A 107 19.34 6.08 -9.30
N GLY A 108 19.30 4.74 -9.23
CA GLY A 108 19.51 3.98 -8.00
C GLY A 108 18.24 3.68 -7.21
N TYR A 109 17.10 4.22 -7.63
CA TYR A 109 15.80 3.90 -7.04
C TYR A 109 15.06 2.86 -7.88
N ALA A 110 14.39 1.94 -7.22
CA ALA A 110 13.59 0.89 -7.85
C ALA A 110 12.18 0.80 -7.23
N PRO A 111 11.17 0.30 -7.98
CA PRO A 111 9.85 0.04 -7.43
C PRO A 111 9.92 -0.91 -6.24
N PHE A 112 9.45 -0.45 -5.08
CA PHE A 112 9.48 -1.20 -3.83
C PHE A 112 8.10 -1.79 -3.52
N ASN A 113 7.04 -1.00 -3.68
CA ASN A 113 5.66 -1.50 -3.67
C ASN A 113 4.87 -0.91 -4.84
N VAL A 114 3.79 -1.59 -5.20
CA VAL A 114 2.79 -1.15 -6.17
C VAL A 114 1.40 -1.47 -5.65
N GLN A 115 0.49 -0.50 -5.69
CA GLN A 115 -0.88 -0.69 -5.19
C GLN A 115 -1.91 0.05 -6.04
N MET A 116 -3.00 -0.64 -6.37
CA MET A 116 -4.17 -0.06 -7.03
C MET A 116 -5.10 0.53 -5.96
N LEU A 117 -5.29 1.84 -6.00
CA LEU A 117 -6.17 2.60 -5.12
C LEU A 117 -7.04 3.53 -5.96
N ASP A 118 -8.34 3.49 -5.77
CA ASP A 118 -9.31 4.38 -6.45
C ASP A 118 -9.16 4.47 -7.96
N GLY A 119 -8.84 3.32 -8.62
CA GLY A 119 -8.68 3.23 -10.07
C GLY A 119 -7.37 3.80 -10.61
N LYS A 120 -6.39 4.03 -9.77
CA LYS A 120 -5.03 4.49 -10.09
C LYS A 120 -4.00 3.50 -9.55
N ILE A 121 -2.82 3.52 -10.13
CA ILE A 121 -1.67 2.74 -9.65
C ILE A 121 -0.69 3.67 -8.95
N PHE A 122 -0.43 3.41 -7.69
CA PHE A 122 0.62 4.09 -6.94
C PHE A 122 1.83 3.17 -6.82
N VAL A 123 3.01 3.71 -7.09
CA VAL A 123 4.28 3.01 -6.97
C VAL A 123 5.16 3.74 -5.96
N THR A 124 5.62 3.02 -4.94
CA THR A 124 6.68 3.51 -4.06
C THR A 124 8.03 3.04 -4.56
N TYR A 125 9.06 3.81 -4.31
CA TYR A 125 10.44 3.48 -4.71
C TYR A 125 11.35 3.56 -3.50
N GLY A 126 12.23 2.55 -3.35
CA GLY A 126 13.32 2.50 -2.39
C GLY A 126 14.66 2.66 -3.07
N LEU A 127 15.67 3.16 -2.34
CA LEU A 127 17.04 3.20 -2.80
C LEU A 127 17.61 1.76 -2.80
N GLN A 128 18.15 1.31 -3.93
CA GLN A 128 18.74 -0.03 -4.03
C GLN A 128 20.11 -0.09 -3.35
N ASN A 129 20.40 -1.23 -2.72
CA ASN A 129 21.77 -1.58 -2.37
C ASN A 129 22.59 -1.90 -3.63
N ALA A 130 23.89 -2.15 -3.46
CA ALA A 130 24.80 -2.44 -4.57
C ALA A 130 24.46 -3.74 -5.34
N ALA A 131 23.80 -4.69 -4.70
CA ALA A 131 23.35 -5.94 -5.32
C ALA A 131 22.01 -5.78 -6.05
N GLY A 132 21.25 -4.73 -5.77
CA GLY A 132 19.92 -4.45 -6.35
C GLY A 132 18.84 -5.42 -5.87
N ASP A 133 18.94 -5.93 -4.66
CA ASP A 133 18.04 -6.91 -4.07
C ASP A 133 17.38 -6.40 -2.78
N GLU A 134 18.02 -5.48 -2.04
CA GLU A 134 17.50 -4.89 -0.83
C GLU A 134 17.52 -3.36 -0.88
N GLU A 135 16.62 -2.74 -0.13
CA GLU A 135 16.56 -1.30 0.05
C GLU A 135 17.62 -0.80 1.03
N VAL A 136 18.04 0.44 0.82
CA VAL A 136 18.86 1.19 1.76
C VAL A 136 17.98 2.17 2.52
N LYS A 137 17.71 1.88 3.79
CA LYS A 137 16.94 2.74 4.68
C LYS A 137 17.68 4.04 4.96
N GLY A 138 16.94 5.10 5.19
CA GLY A 138 17.44 6.43 5.54
C GLY A 138 16.52 7.56 5.10
N PRO A 139 16.46 8.67 5.84
CA PRO A 139 15.63 9.82 5.48
C PRO A 139 15.95 10.32 4.07
N GLY A 140 14.92 10.50 3.25
CA GLY A 140 15.06 10.90 1.85
C GLY A 140 15.24 9.75 0.87
N ASN A 141 15.38 8.50 1.34
CA ASN A 141 15.55 7.32 0.50
C ASN A 141 14.20 6.74 0.03
N GLY A 142 13.35 7.61 -0.51
CA GLY A 142 12.03 7.19 -1.00
C GLY A 142 11.40 8.15 -1.99
N TYR A 143 10.56 7.58 -2.88
CA TYR A 143 9.72 8.33 -3.83
C TYR A 143 8.37 7.66 -3.95
N VAL A 144 7.37 8.42 -4.40
CA VAL A 144 6.02 7.91 -4.69
C VAL A 144 5.52 8.53 -5.98
N SER A 145 5.04 7.70 -6.91
CA SER A 145 4.48 8.16 -8.18
C SER A 145 3.10 7.56 -8.44
N GLU A 146 2.27 8.30 -9.14
CA GLU A 146 0.95 7.91 -9.62
C GLU A 146 1.01 7.61 -11.11
N PHE A 147 0.33 6.52 -11.51
CA PHE A 147 0.12 6.09 -12.89
C PHE A 147 -1.36 5.77 -13.12
N ASP A 148 -1.80 5.83 -14.37
CA ASP A 148 -3.08 5.23 -14.73
C ASP A 148 -2.97 3.68 -14.74
N LEU A 149 -4.10 3.00 -14.91
CA LEU A 149 -4.13 1.53 -14.94
C LEU A 149 -3.36 0.93 -16.15
N ASN A 150 -3.06 1.72 -17.16
CA ASN A 150 -2.28 1.32 -18.32
C ASN A 150 -0.77 1.54 -18.15
N GLY A 151 -0.34 2.13 -17.03
CA GLY A 151 1.06 2.41 -16.75
C GLY A 151 1.58 3.73 -17.35
N ASN A 152 0.70 4.64 -17.78
CA ASN A 152 1.11 5.98 -18.16
C ASN A 152 1.32 6.82 -16.90
N PHE A 153 2.44 7.54 -16.86
CA PHE A 153 2.79 8.41 -15.74
C PHE A 153 1.78 9.58 -15.62
N VAL A 154 1.29 9.82 -14.41
CA VAL A 154 0.37 10.90 -14.08
C VAL A 154 1.09 11.99 -13.29
N ALA A 155 1.64 11.66 -12.13
CA ALA A 155 2.27 12.63 -11.24
C ALA A 155 3.34 11.99 -10.33
N ARG A 156 4.29 12.80 -9.87
CA ARG A 156 5.15 12.52 -8.74
C ARG A 156 4.49 13.07 -7.48
N ILE A 157 4.07 12.18 -6.57
CA ILE A 157 3.36 12.53 -5.33
C ILE A 157 4.35 12.91 -4.23
N GLY A 158 5.44 12.14 -4.09
CA GLY A 158 6.43 12.37 -3.03
C GLY A 158 7.86 12.17 -3.51
N SER A 159 8.78 12.99 -2.99
CA SER A 159 10.20 12.99 -3.37
C SER A 159 11.10 13.21 -2.16
N GLY A 160 11.85 12.20 -1.73
CA GLY A 160 12.81 12.33 -0.64
C GLY A 160 12.18 12.83 0.67
N GLY A 161 12.85 13.77 1.32
CA GLY A 161 12.35 14.41 2.56
C GLY A 161 12.18 13.42 3.70
N THR A 162 10.95 13.20 4.13
CA THR A 162 10.55 12.26 5.18
C THR A 162 10.28 10.84 4.70
N LEU A 163 10.40 10.57 3.39
CA LEU A 163 10.24 9.23 2.86
C LEU A 163 11.50 8.39 3.14
N ASP A 164 11.30 7.22 3.73
CA ASP A 164 12.34 6.28 4.12
C ASP A 164 11.91 4.85 3.77
N ALA A 165 12.38 4.34 2.62
CA ALA A 165 11.96 3.05 2.09
C ALA A 165 10.42 2.88 2.17
N PRO A 166 9.60 3.73 1.51
CA PRO A 166 8.16 3.71 1.63
C PRO A 166 7.57 2.44 1.03
N TRP A 167 6.68 1.78 1.80
CA TRP A 167 5.97 0.57 1.35
C TRP A 167 4.46 0.73 1.44
N GLY A 168 3.92 0.97 2.64
CA GLY A 168 2.49 0.98 2.91
C GLY A 168 1.76 2.09 2.17
N LEU A 169 0.64 1.76 1.49
CA LEU A 169 -0.18 2.73 0.78
C LEU A 169 -1.65 2.54 1.13
N ALA A 170 -2.35 3.61 1.48
CA ALA A 170 -3.80 3.60 1.64
C ALA A 170 -4.39 4.99 1.37
N ILE A 171 -5.62 5.07 0.86
CA ILE A 171 -6.38 6.32 0.89
C ILE A 171 -6.98 6.48 2.29
N ALA A 172 -6.78 7.62 2.90
CA ALA A 172 -7.34 7.93 4.22
C ALA A 172 -8.88 7.92 4.17
N PRO A 173 -9.56 7.11 5.01
CA PRO A 173 -11.01 7.05 5.03
C PRO A 173 -11.66 8.38 5.43
N SER A 174 -12.95 8.53 5.13
CA SER A 174 -13.73 9.72 5.49
C SER A 174 -13.74 10.04 6.99
N THR A 175 -13.41 9.08 7.84
CA THR A 175 -13.29 9.24 9.29
C THR A 175 -11.99 9.94 9.71
N PHE A 176 -11.02 10.15 8.80
CA PHE A 176 -9.73 10.78 9.10
C PHE A 176 -9.76 12.32 9.06
N GLY A 177 -10.95 12.92 9.22
CA GLY A 177 -11.12 14.36 9.38
C GLY A 177 -10.53 15.17 8.23
N ALA A 178 -9.59 16.07 8.54
CA ALA A 178 -8.94 16.93 7.54
C ALA A 178 -8.03 16.19 6.54
N ASN A 179 -7.73 14.92 6.82
CA ASN A 179 -6.89 14.07 5.96
C ASN A 179 -7.72 13.09 5.12
N ALA A 180 -9.06 13.15 5.19
CA ALA A 180 -9.94 12.28 4.42
C ALA A 180 -9.68 12.42 2.92
N GLY A 181 -9.43 11.30 2.22
CA GLY A 181 -9.11 11.28 0.79
C GLY A 181 -7.62 11.48 0.45
N ASP A 182 -6.78 11.81 1.43
CA ASP A 182 -5.34 11.92 1.22
C ASP A 182 -4.68 10.53 1.08
N LEU A 183 -3.53 10.50 0.43
CA LEU A 183 -2.69 9.29 0.38
C LEU A 183 -1.86 9.18 1.65
N LEU A 184 -2.03 8.07 2.36
CA LEU A 184 -1.16 7.65 3.45
C LEU A 184 -0.02 6.80 2.90
N VAL A 185 1.21 7.17 3.22
CA VAL A 185 2.42 6.47 2.77
C VAL A 185 3.23 6.05 3.99
N GLY A 186 3.21 4.76 4.29
CA GLY A 186 3.96 4.16 5.40
C GLY A 186 5.39 3.86 5.00
N ASN A 187 6.34 4.30 5.81
CA ASN A 187 7.75 4.01 5.68
C ASN A 187 8.10 2.68 6.35
N PHE A 188 8.68 1.76 5.61
CA PHE A 188 9.30 0.57 6.19
C PHE A 188 10.57 0.93 6.98
N GLY A 189 11.30 1.96 6.53
CA GLY A 189 12.58 2.35 7.13
C GLY A 189 12.48 2.84 8.55
N ASP A 190 11.62 3.84 8.81
CA ASP A 190 11.49 4.47 10.14
C ASP A 190 10.14 4.25 10.82
N GLY A 191 9.19 3.57 10.16
CA GLY A 191 7.88 3.24 10.70
C GLY A 191 6.89 4.40 10.76
N THR A 192 7.22 5.57 10.23
CA THR A 192 6.32 6.72 10.18
C THR A 192 5.34 6.63 9.01
N ILE A 193 4.24 7.41 9.07
CA ILE A 193 3.23 7.46 8.01
C ILE A 193 3.12 8.90 7.52
N ASN A 194 3.48 9.11 6.26
CA ASN A 194 3.40 10.40 5.58
C ASN A 194 2.00 10.60 4.99
N ILE A 195 1.54 11.84 4.91
CA ILE A 195 0.25 12.25 4.37
C ILE A 195 0.49 13.15 3.16
N PHE A 196 -0.11 12.80 2.01
CA PHE A 196 -0.03 13.58 0.79
C PHE A 196 -1.44 13.92 0.30
N ASP A 197 -1.69 15.19 0.02
CA ASP A 197 -2.90 15.67 -0.66
C ASP A 197 -2.81 15.31 -2.15
N LEU A 198 -3.69 14.44 -2.62
CA LEU A 198 -3.73 13.99 -4.02
C LEU A 198 -4.34 15.03 -4.98
N GLY A 199 -5.02 16.05 -4.48
CA GLY A 199 -5.56 17.12 -5.31
C GLY A 199 -4.52 18.19 -5.66
N ALA A 200 -3.52 18.35 -4.79
CA ALA A 200 -2.46 19.34 -4.94
C ALA A 200 -1.07 18.72 -5.12
N ASP A 201 -0.94 17.40 -4.98
CA ASP A 201 0.32 16.64 -5.00
C ASP A 201 1.36 17.19 -3.99
N VAL A 202 0.91 17.49 -2.77
CA VAL A 202 1.76 18.10 -1.74
C VAL A 202 1.79 17.27 -0.46
N PHE A 203 2.95 17.27 0.19
CA PHE A 203 3.13 16.72 1.53
C PHE A 203 2.41 17.60 2.56
N LYS A 204 1.53 16.99 3.38
CA LYS A 204 0.77 17.66 4.45
C LYS A 204 1.38 17.50 5.84
N GLY A 205 2.22 16.50 6.03
CA GLY A 205 2.79 16.16 7.34
C GLY A 205 2.82 14.65 7.55
N MET A 206 3.14 14.27 8.79
CA MET A 206 3.09 12.87 9.22
C MET A 206 1.82 12.63 10.03
N LEU A 207 1.27 11.40 9.93
CA LEU A 207 0.18 10.97 10.79
C LEU A 207 0.65 10.97 12.24
N SER A 208 -0.08 11.67 13.10
CA SER A 208 0.29 11.86 14.50
C SER A 208 -0.77 11.34 15.47
N ASP A 209 -0.35 11.05 16.69
CA ASP A 209 -1.23 10.73 17.80
C ASP A 209 -2.00 11.99 18.28
N GLY A 210 -2.93 11.82 19.23
CA GLY A 210 -3.71 12.92 19.81
C GLY A 210 -2.87 13.95 20.59
N HIS A 211 -1.56 13.80 20.69
CA HIS A 211 -0.62 14.74 21.31
C HIS A 211 0.27 15.44 20.28
N GLY A 212 0.11 15.12 19.01
CA GLY A 212 0.91 15.69 17.91
C GLY A 212 2.26 15.02 17.68
N ASN A 213 2.53 13.86 18.30
CA ASN A 213 3.75 13.11 18.02
C ASN A 213 3.49 12.19 16.80
N PRO A 214 4.46 12.04 15.86
CA PRO A 214 4.33 11.09 14.77
C PRO A 214 4.05 9.68 15.30
N ILE A 215 3.11 8.97 14.67
CA ILE A 215 2.91 7.55 14.90
C ILE A 215 4.10 6.81 14.29
N VAL A 216 4.74 5.95 15.07
CA VAL A 216 5.87 5.11 14.63
C VAL A 216 5.51 3.65 14.87
N ILE A 217 5.57 2.84 13.82
CA ILE A 217 5.29 1.40 13.84
C ILE A 217 6.54 0.69 13.33
N ASP A 218 7.28 0.07 14.23
CA ASP A 218 8.51 -0.63 13.86
C ASP A 218 8.27 -1.74 12.83
N GLY A 219 9.04 -1.74 11.75
CA GLY A 219 8.90 -2.68 10.64
C GLY A 219 7.57 -2.56 9.89
N LEU A 220 7.04 -1.34 9.72
CA LEU A 220 5.77 -1.10 9.03
C LEU A 220 5.81 -1.59 7.59
N TRP A 221 4.96 -2.58 7.28
CA TRP A 221 4.74 -3.07 5.94
C TRP A 221 3.49 -2.45 5.30
N ALA A 222 2.40 -3.18 5.23
CA ALA A 222 1.22 -2.79 4.50
C ALA A 222 0.32 -1.84 5.28
N LEU A 223 -0.35 -0.95 4.53
CA LEU A 223 -1.53 -0.21 4.95
C LEU A 223 -2.70 -0.61 4.05
N THR A 224 -3.89 -0.77 4.62
CA THR A 224 -5.11 -1.06 3.87
C THR A 224 -6.34 -0.60 4.63
N THR A 225 -7.41 -0.24 3.93
CA THR A 225 -8.72 0.00 4.55
C THR A 225 -9.51 -1.29 4.64
N GLY A 226 -10.46 -1.37 5.57
CA GLY A 226 -11.44 -2.45 5.61
C GLY A 226 -12.46 -2.37 4.47
N ASN A 227 -13.36 -3.33 4.41
CA ASN A 227 -14.38 -3.44 3.37
C ASN A 227 -15.82 -3.59 3.92
N ASP A 228 -16.03 -3.25 5.20
CA ASP A 228 -17.30 -3.38 5.93
C ASP A 228 -17.86 -4.81 5.98
N THR A 229 -16.99 -5.80 5.73
CA THR A 229 -17.31 -7.22 5.82
C THR A 229 -16.25 -7.94 6.67
N LEU A 230 -15.68 -9.04 6.17
CA LEU A 230 -14.68 -9.84 6.90
C LEU A 230 -13.33 -9.13 7.08
N ALA A 231 -13.01 -8.11 6.28
CA ALA A 231 -11.78 -7.34 6.41
C ALA A 231 -11.92 -6.10 7.32
N GLY A 232 -12.98 -6.02 8.12
CA GLY A 232 -13.21 -4.94 9.07
C GLY A 232 -13.81 -3.67 8.46
N SER A 233 -13.89 -2.60 9.27
CA SER A 233 -14.55 -1.34 8.87
C SER A 233 -13.75 -0.58 7.82
N SER A 234 -14.42 -0.12 6.76
CA SER A 234 -13.85 0.77 5.73
C SER A 234 -13.46 2.15 6.28
N GLY A 235 -13.98 2.55 7.42
CA GLY A 235 -13.60 3.77 8.13
C GLY A 235 -12.30 3.66 8.94
N ARG A 236 -11.52 2.60 8.78
CA ARG A 236 -10.27 2.36 9.51
C ARG A 236 -9.16 1.95 8.55
N VAL A 237 -7.93 2.30 8.92
CA VAL A 237 -6.73 1.81 8.25
C VAL A 237 -6.11 0.72 9.09
N TYR A 238 -5.92 -0.44 8.50
CA TYR A 238 -5.25 -1.58 9.11
C TYR A 238 -3.80 -1.61 8.61
N PHE A 239 -2.91 -2.13 9.46
CA PHE A 239 -1.51 -2.29 9.10
C PHE A 239 -1.00 -3.68 9.46
N SER A 240 0.00 -4.13 8.72
CA SER A 240 0.89 -5.22 9.11
C SER A 240 2.29 -4.68 9.31
N ALA A 241 3.02 -5.27 10.26
CA ALA A 241 4.39 -4.89 10.56
C ALA A 241 5.21 -6.09 11.03
N GLY A 242 6.51 -6.04 10.81
CA GLY A 242 7.50 -7.01 11.25
C GLY A 242 8.48 -6.40 12.27
N PRO A 243 8.07 -6.14 13.52
CA PRO A 243 8.96 -5.54 14.50
C PRO A 243 10.12 -6.47 14.88
N GLY A 244 11.25 -5.85 15.27
CA GLY A 244 12.45 -6.58 15.66
C GLY A 244 13.12 -7.29 14.49
N ASP A 245 13.42 -6.58 13.41
CA ASP A 245 14.00 -7.10 12.16
C ASP A 245 13.19 -8.31 11.61
N GLU A 246 11.86 -8.12 11.57
CA GLU A 246 10.89 -9.13 11.08
C GLU A 246 10.86 -10.44 11.90
N GLY A 247 11.46 -10.42 13.08
CA GLY A 247 11.42 -11.58 13.99
C GLY A 247 10.02 -11.86 14.55
N HIS A 248 9.10 -10.92 14.45
CA HIS A 248 7.72 -11.00 14.93
C HIS A 248 6.75 -10.41 13.91
N GLY A 249 5.50 -10.90 13.90
CA GLY A 249 4.41 -10.31 13.12
C GLY A 249 3.48 -9.47 14.01
N LEU A 250 3.14 -8.27 13.57
CA LEU A 250 2.15 -7.41 14.20
C LEU A 250 1.06 -7.04 13.20
N PHE A 251 -0.20 -7.19 13.60
CA PHE A 251 -1.35 -6.67 12.86
C PHE A 251 -2.11 -5.69 13.77
N GLY A 252 -2.44 -4.52 13.26
CA GLY A 252 -3.10 -3.50 14.05
C GLY A 252 -4.03 -2.60 13.23
N VAL A 253 -4.61 -1.62 13.91
CA VAL A 253 -5.54 -0.66 13.33
C VAL A 253 -5.18 0.76 13.75
N ILE A 254 -5.22 1.66 12.79
CA ILE A 254 -5.17 3.11 12.98
C ILE A 254 -6.58 3.62 12.81
N ALA A 255 -7.10 4.26 13.84
CA ALA A 255 -8.42 4.87 13.84
C ALA A 255 -8.29 6.31 14.33
N ASP A 256 -9.15 7.17 13.81
CA ASP A 256 -9.26 8.53 14.34
C ASP A 256 -9.72 8.46 15.81
N VAL A 257 -8.98 9.15 16.67
CA VAL A 257 -9.38 9.37 18.06
C VAL A 257 -10.05 10.74 18.10
N PRO A 258 -11.36 10.84 18.42
CA PRO A 258 -12.01 12.14 18.51
C PRO A 258 -11.22 13.07 19.44
N GLU A 259 -10.78 14.21 18.93
CA GLU A 259 -10.02 15.18 19.69
C GLU A 259 -10.73 15.55 21.01
N PRO A 260 -10.03 15.64 22.14
CA PRO A 260 -10.62 16.03 23.43
C PRO A 260 -11.36 17.37 23.37
N ALA A 261 -11.04 18.25 22.42
CA ALA A 261 -11.68 19.53 22.20
C ALA A 261 -13.19 19.41 21.87
N THR A 262 -13.61 18.36 21.17
CA THR A 262 -15.01 18.12 20.85
C THR A 262 -15.84 17.79 22.10
N LEU A 263 -15.23 17.08 23.05
CA LEU A 263 -15.86 16.81 24.36
C LEU A 263 -15.97 18.06 25.24
N PHE A 264 -15.00 18.98 25.17
CA PHE A 264 -15.05 20.25 25.90
C PHE A 264 -16.14 21.18 25.35
N VAL A 265 -16.34 21.27 24.05
CA VAL A 265 -17.39 22.09 23.44
C VAL A 265 -18.78 21.52 23.79
N MET A 266 -18.96 20.21 23.74
CA MET A 266 -20.21 19.58 24.13
C MET A 266 -20.48 19.68 25.64
N GLY A 267 -19.45 19.49 26.48
CA GLY A 267 -19.53 19.67 27.93
C GLY A 267 -19.85 21.12 28.31
N GLY A 268 -19.23 22.11 27.67
CA GLY A 268 -19.49 23.52 27.85
C GLY A 268 -20.90 23.95 27.44
N ALA A 269 -21.43 23.43 26.34
CA ALA A 269 -22.78 23.70 25.88
C ALA A 269 -23.85 23.11 26.83
N LEU A 270 -23.63 21.91 27.34
CA LEU A 270 -24.53 21.28 28.32
C LEU A 270 -24.51 22.01 29.66
N ALA A 271 -23.34 22.47 30.14
CA ALA A 271 -23.21 23.27 31.36
C ALA A 271 -23.92 24.65 31.23
N ALA A 272 -23.76 25.31 30.07
CA ALA A 272 -24.47 26.57 29.78
C ALA A 272 -25.98 26.42 29.70
N MET A 273 -26.50 25.33 29.17
CA MET A 273 -27.92 25.02 29.15
C MET A 273 -28.48 24.74 30.56
N ALA A 274 -27.71 24.02 31.39
CA ALA A 274 -28.11 23.74 32.78
C ALA A 274 -28.16 25.01 33.64
N LEU A 275 -27.21 25.94 33.46
CA LEU A 275 -27.18 27.22 34.14
C LEU A 275 -28.32 28.15 33.69
N ARG A 276 -28.71 28.15 32.42
CA ARG A 276 -29.89 28.92 31.95
C ARG A 276 -31.21 28.39 32.51
N ARG A 277 -31.35 27.09 32.73
CA ARG A 277 -32.56 26.50 33.37
C ARG A 277 -32.68 26.90 34.83
N ARG A 278 -31.57 27.04 35.60
CA ARG A 278 -31.61 27.46 37.01
C ARG A 278 -31.95 28.93 37.20
N LYS A 279 -31.75 29.81 36.20
CA LYS A 279 -32.13 31.24 36.28
C LYS A 279 -33.58 31.53 35.88
N ARG A 280 -34.35 30.51 35.47
CA ARG A 280 -35.78 30.65 35.09
C ARG A 280 -36.75 29.93 36.05
N ALA A 281 -36.27 29.35 37.13
CA ALA A 281 -36.99 28.84 38.29
C ALA A 281 -36.72 29.76 39.50
#